data_577aa678feb4ec0df77152a38436aaff
#
_entry.id   577aa678feb4ec0df77152a38436aaff
#
_cell.length_a   1.000
_cell.length_b   1.000
_cell.length_c   1.000
_cell.angle_alpha   90.00
_cell.angle_beta   90.00
_cell.angle_gamma   90.00
#
_symmetry.space_group_name_H-M   'P 1'
#
loop_
_entity.id
_entity.type
_entity.pdbx_description
1 polymer ?
#
loop_
_entity_poly.entity_id
_entity_poly.type
_entity_poly.pdbx_seq_one_letter_code
_entity_poly.pdbx_strand_id
1 'polypeptide(L)' 'MTFSFEPALQLAGTPSVLVRSLHDAAGVLRRYAGHRPATRDTILHRVDKASTEQESRDAATSFRWWAEQEGLLLQPIGST' A
#
# COMPACT_ATOMS: atom_id res chain seq x y z
N MET A 1 -12.74 -11.27 -8.24
CA MET A 1 -11.45 -11.79 -7.80
C MET A 1 -10.83 -10.83 -6.79
N THR A 2 -10.30 -11.36 -5.70
CA THR A 2 -9.76 -10.53 -4.63
C THR A 2 -8.23 -10.61 -4.65
N PHE A 3 -7.58 -9.45 -4.73
CA PHE A 3 -6.12 -9.38 -4.65
C PHE A 3 -5.68 -9.43 -3.19
N SER A 4 -4.62 -10.17 -2.92
CA SER A 4 -4.00 -10.22 -1.59
C SER A 4 -2.51 -9.99 -1.70
N PHE A 5 -1.96 -9.21 -0.78
CA PHE A 5 -0.51 -9.08 -0.67
C PHE A 5 0.06 -10.34 -0.02
N GLU A 6 1.05 -10.94 -0.66
CA GLU A 6 1.71 -12.12 -0.12
C GLU A 6 3.23 -11.97 -0.24
N PRO A 7 3.92 -11.84 0.89
CA PRO A 7 3.36 -11.71 2.24
C PRO A 7 2.68 -10.35 2.46
N ALA A 8 1.84 -10.28 3.51
CA ALA A 8 1.22 -9.01 3.86
C ALA A 8 2.28 -7.96 4.14
N LEU A 9 2.00 -6.72 3.75
CA LEU A 9 2.91 -5.61 4.00
C LEU A 9 2.72 -5.12 5.43
N GLN A 10 3.83 -4.90 6.13
CA GLN A 10 3.80 -4.35 7.47
C GLN A 10 4.30 -2.91 7.41
N LEU A 11 3.48 -2.00 7.89
CA LEU A 11 3.81 -0.57 7.88
C LEU A 11 4.10 -0.08 9.29
N ALA A 12 5.04 0.87 9.36
CA ALA A 12 5.40 1.49 10.63
C ALA A 12 4.20 2.24 11.22
N GLY A 13 4.06 2.15 12.53
CA GLY A 13 2.97 2.81 13.21
C GLY A 13 2.88 2.32 14.64
N THR A 14 2.00 2.92 15.44
CA THR A 14 1.76 2.53 16.80
C THR A 14 0.27 2.37 17.02
N PRO A 15 -0.27 1.13 16.90
CA PRO A 15 0.44 -0.10 16.53
C PRO A 15 0.80 -0.15 15.05
N SER A 16 1.65 -1.10 14.68
CA SER A 16 1.99 -1.31 13.28
C SER A 16 0.76 -1.79 12.51
N VAL A 17 0.71 -1.44 11.23
CA VAL A 17 -0.44 -1.73 10.38
C VAL A 17 -0.08 -2.83 9.39
N LEU A 18 -0.93 -3.84 9.29
CA LEU A 18 -0.79 -4.90 8.30
C LEU A 18 -1.70 -4.61 7.12
N VAL A 19 -1.14 -4.61 5.92
CA VAL A 19 -1.88 -4.40 4.69
C VAL A 19 -1.92 -5.73 3.94
N ARG A 20 -3.10 -6.32 3.85
CA ARG A 20 -3.30 -7.62 3.21
C ARG A 20 -4.03 -7.52 1.89
N SER A 21 -4.77 -6.46 1.68
CA SER A 21 -5.60 -6.28 0.50
C SER A 21 -5.54 -4.85 0.01
N LEU A 22 -6.09 -4.61 -1.18
CA LEU A 22 -6.20 -3.25 -1.71
C LEU A 22 -7.15 -2.40 -0.86
N HIS A 23 -8.15 -3.02 -0.23
CA HIS A 23 -9.04 -2.31 0.69
C HIS A 23 -8.25 -1.75 1.87
N ASP A 24 -7.36 -2.55 2.44
CA ASP A 24 -6.48 -2.10 3.53
C ASP A 24 -5.55 -1.00 3.06
N ALA A 25 -4.99 -1.14 1.85
CA ALA A 25 -4.12 -0.12 1.27
C ALA A 25 -4.86 1.20 1.10
N ALA A 26 -6.09 1.16 0.61
CA ALA A 26 -6.91 2.36 0.46
C ALA A 26 -7.16 3.04 1.80
N GLY A 27 -7.40 2.25 2.84
CA GLY A 27 -7.59 2.79 4.18
C GLY A 27 -6.37 3.54 4.69
N VAL A 28 -5.18 2.99 4.44
CA VAL A 28 -3.92 3.66 4.80
C VAL A 28 -3.77 4.96 4.04
N LEU A 29 -3.98 4.92 2.72
CA LEU A 29 -3.83 6.10 1.86
C LEU A 29 -4.77 7.22 2.26
N ARG A 30 -5.99 6.88 2.69
CA ARG A 30 -6.97 7.89 3.11
C ARG A 30 -6.59 8.55 4.43
N ARG A 31 -5.92 7.81 5.32
CA ARG A 31 -5.58 8.31 6.64
C ARG A 31 -4.23 8.99 6.71
N TYR A 32 -3.31 8.64 5.83
CA TYR A 32 -1.94 9.12 5.89
C TYR A 32 -1.71 10.16 4.80
N ALA A 33 -1.49 11.41 5.21
CA ALA A 33 -1.24 12.49 4.26
C ALA A 33 0.14 12.39 3.60
N GLY A 34 1.16 12.02 4.39
CA GLY A 34 2.50 11.84 3.87
C GLY A 34 3.15 13.14 3.41
N HIS A 35 4.28 13.00 2.71
CA HIS A 35 5.05 14.13 2.19
C HIS A 35 4.66 14.48 0.74
N ARG A 36 3.87 13.61 0.09
CA ARG A 36 3.52 13.77 -1.32
C ARG A 36 2.02 13.53 -1.53
N PRO A 37 1.18 14.49 -1.13
CA PRO A 37 -0.27 14.27 -1.20
C PRO A 37 -0.78 14.02 -2.62
N ALA A 38 -0.19 14.65 -3.63
CA ALA A 38 -0.60 14.42 -5.02
C ALA A 38 -0.31 13.00 -5.47
N THR A 39 0.86 12.47 -5.09
CA THR A 39 1.24 11.08 -5.38
C THR A 39 0.31 10.12 -4.65
N ARG A 40 0.03 10.40 -3.38
CA ARG A 40 -0.89 9.61 -2.59
C ARG A 40 -2.27 9.55 -3.26
N ASP A 41 -2.79 10.66 -3.69
CA ASP A 41 -4.09 10.73 -4.34
C ASP A 41 -4.12 9.93 -5.65
N THR A 42 -3.04 9.99 -6.42
CA THR A 42 -2.93 9.22 -7.66
C THR A 42 -2.96 7.72 -7.36
N ILE A 43 -2.22 7.29 -6.36
CA ILE A 43 -2.16 5.88 -6.00
C ILE A 43 -3.50 5.41 -5.43
N LEU A 44 -4.14 6.22 -4.59
CA LEU A 44 -5.44 5.91 -4.05
C LEU A 44 -6.46 5.73 -5.18
N HIS A 45 -6.41 6.58 -6.18
CA HIS A 45 -7.29 6.46 -7.34
C HIS A 45 -7.08 5.13 -8.06
N ARG A 46 -5.83 4.73 -8.26
CA ARG A 46 -5.51 3.44 -8.90
C ARG A 46 -6.03 2.27 -8.09
N VAL A 47 -5.86 2.32 -6.77
CA VAL A 47 -6.34 1.27 -5.87
C VAL A 47 -7.87 1.17 -5.93
N ASP A 48 -8.56 2.30 -5.87
CA ASP A 48 -10.02 2.32 -5.89
C ASP A 48 -10.60 1.87 -7.23
N LYS A 49 -9.88 2.14 -8.32
CA LYS A 49 -10.36 1.83 -9.67
C LYS A 49 -9.93 0.45 -10.16
N ALA A 50 -9.05 -0.22 -9.46
CA ALA A 50 -8.56 -1.54 -9.89
C ALA A 50 -9.72 -2.54 -9.94
N SER A 51 -9.97 -3.10 -11.12
CA SER A 51 -11.06 -4.05 -11.31
C SER A 51 -10.58 -5.37 -11.95
N THR A 52 -9.39 -5.37 -12.55
CA THR A 52 -8.80 -6.59 -13.11
C THR A 52 -7.62 -7.02 -12.27
N GLU A 53 -7.17 -8.26 -12.46
CA GLU A 53 -5.99 -8.76 -11.76
C GLU A 53 -4.76 -7.93 -12.08
N GLN A 54 -4.58 -7.57 -13.35
CA GLN A 54 -3.43 -6.76 -13.76
C GLN A 54 -3.48 -5.39 -13.10
N GLU A 55 -4.64 -4.74 -13.10
CA GLU A 55 -4.79 -3.44 -12.46
C GLU A 55 -4.54 -3.53 -10.96
N SER A 56 -4.98 -4.61 -10.34
CA SER A 56 -4.75 -4.83 -8.91
C SER A 56 -3.27 -4.97 -8.60
N ARG A 57 -2.53 -5.70 -9.42
CA ARG A 57 -1.09 -5.86 -9.26
C ARG A 57 -0.35 -4.54 -9.45
N ASP A 58 -0.76 -3.77 -10.46
CA ASP A 58 -0.15 -2.47 -10.74
C ASP A 58 -0.40 -1.51 -9.58
N ALA A 59 -1.62 -1.50 -9.06
CA ALA A 59 -1.97 -0.66 -7.92
C ALA A 59 -1.18 -1.07 -6.67
N ALA A 60 -1.03 -2.38 -6.46
CA ALA A 60 -0.27 -2.91 -5.32
C ALA A 60 1.21 -2.50 -5.42
N THR A 61 1.78 -2.60 -6.61
CA THR A 61 3.17 -2.19 -6.84
C THR A 61 3.35 -0.69 -6.55
N SER A 62 2.40 0.12 -7.01
CA SER A 62 2.43 1.57 -6.77
C SER A 62 2.32 1.88 -5.28
N PHE A 63 1.44 1.18 -4.57
CA PHE A 63 1.27 1.35 -3.14
C PHE A 63 2.54 1.01 -2.38
N ARG A 64 3.16 -0.12 -2.72
CA ARG A 64 4.40 -0.54 -2.07
C ARG A 64 5.51 0.48 -2.29
N TRP A 65 5.65 0.96 -3.53
CA TRP A 65 6.63 1.99 -3.85
C TRP A 65 6.39 3.24 -3.00
N TRP A 66 5.14 3.68 -2.91
CA TRP A 66 4.79 4.85 -2.12
C TRP A 66 5.16 4.65 -0.64
N ALA A 67 4.85 3.49 -0.09
CA ALA A 67 5.16 3.18 1.31
C ALA A 67 6.68 3.22 1.55
N GLU A 68 7.46 2.71 0.60
CA GLU A 68 8.91 2.77 0.70
C GLU A 68 9.42 4.21 0.68
N GLN A 69 8.88 5.04 -0.21
CA GLN A 69 9.30 6.43 -0.33
C GLN A 69 8.92 7.25 0.90
N GLU A 70 7.82 6.92 1.54
CA GLU A 70 7.40 7.58 2.78
C GLU A 70 8.10 7.03 4.02
N GLY A 71 8.89 5.98 3.87
CA GLY A 71 9.59 5.36 4.99
C GLY A 71 8.67 4.56 5.90
N LEU A 72 7.52 4.15 5.40
CA LEU A 72 6.53 3.41 6.19
C LEU A 72 6.73 1.90 6.13
N LEU A 73 7.30 1.39 5.05
CA LEU A 73 7.42 -0.05 4.86
C LEU A 73 8.47 -0.64 5.78
N LEU A 74 8.04 -1.57 6.64
CA LEU A 74 8.94 -2.29 7.52
C LEU A 74 9.48 -3.51 6.80
N GLN A 75 10.78 -3.72 6.91
CA GLN A 75 11.43 -4.90 6.34
C GLN A 75 11.28 -6.07 7.30
N PRO A 76 10.99 -7.27 6.80
CA PRO A 76 11.00 -8.46 7.67
C PRO A 76 12.36 -8.65 8.29
N ILE A 77 12.39 -9.06 9.55
CA ILE A 77 13.64 -9.35 10.24
C ILE A 77 14.33 -10.51 9.54
N GLY A 78 15.62 -10.34 9.27
CA GLY A 78 16.38 -11.35 8.56
C GLY A 78 16.33 -11.22 7.05
N SER A 79 15.58 -10.30 6.55
CA SER A 79 15.53 -9.98 5.12
C SER A 79 16.68 -9.02 4.81
N THR A 80 17.72 -9.54 4.30
CA THR A 80 18.88 -8.74 3.96
C THR A 80 19.11 -8.74 2.48
#